data_0aadbdca93ac7b6a70a6207452d1f6dd
#
_entry.id   0aadbdca93ac7b6a70a6207452d1f6dd
#
_cell.length_a   1.000
_cell.length_b   1.000
_cell.length_c   1.000
_cell.angle_alpha   90.00
_cell.angle_beta   90.00
_cell.angle_gamma   90.00
#
_symmetry.space_group_name_H-M   'P 1'
#
loop_
_entity.id
_entity.type
_entity.pdbx_description
1 polymer ?
#
loop_
_entity_poly.entity_id
_entity_poly.type
_entity_poly.pdbx_seq_one_letter_code
_entity_poly.pdbx_strand_id
1 'polypeptide(L)'
;MTRPKSTVASVLSRRALLVNGAATAALAAFPGKSKATKTEETMDTVTQTGATPQASKPVADKSAIRPFPVKLVSDEELADLRRRIKATKWPERETVNDTSQGVQFATTQKLANYWATDHDWRKCEAKLKALPHFMTEIDGLGIHFIHVKSKHPNALPLIVTHGWPGSVIEQLKIIDPLTNPTAHGGTASDAFDVVIPSLPGYGYSAKTTAPGWDVPRIARAWITLMKRLGYTRFVAQGGDWGNAVSEVMGLIAPPELLAISTNMPATVPSEIATAMAAGGPPPADLTADELNAWKQLDFFYKKGLGYANEMGLRPQTLYALADSPVGLAAWILDHDARSYDLIARVFDGVAEGLTRDDILDNITFYWFTNTAVSSARLYWDARQTPSRGGFFDARGVKIPVSVTVFPDEIYAAPQSWAKRAYSNLLYYKRHDKGTHFAAWEQPALLTADLRESFKSFR
;
A
#
# COMPACT_ATOMS: atom_id res chain seq x y z
N MET A 1 34.56 9.27 70.28
CA MET A 1 35.21 7.98 70.00
C MET A 1 34.74 7.47 68.65
N THR A 2 35.67 7.47 67.72
CA THR A 2 35.83 6.62 66.53
C THR A 2 34.63 6.17 65.69
N ARG A 3 34.54 6.75 64.43
CA ARG A 3 33.90 6.18 63.23
C ARG A 3 34.59 4.88 62.81
N PRO A 4 33.93 4.06 62.02
CA PRO A 4 34.52 3.66 60.79
C PRO A 4 33.70 3.97 59.53
N LYS A 5 34.42 4.24 58.47
CA LYS A 5 34.04 4.41 57.06
C LYS A 5 33.56 3.09 56.49
N SER A 6 32.46 3.06 55.73
CA SER A 6 32.21 1.99 54.77
C SER A 6 32.10 2.52 53.36
N THR A 7 32.89 1.95 52.53
CA THR A 7 33.11 2.18 51.12
C THR A 7 31.89 1.65 50.33
N VAL A 8 31.22 2.51 49.56
CA VAL A 8 30.19 2.07 48.60
C VAL A 8 30.84 1.87 47.26
N ALA A 9 30.92 0.61 46.85
CA ALA A 9 31.34 0.21 45.53
C ALA A 9 30.21 0.49 44.52
N SER A 10 30.51 1.27 43.48
CA SER A 10 29.64 1.57 42.38
C SER A 10 29.41 0.32 41.52
N VAL A 11 28.18 -0.18 41.46
CA VAL A 11 27.74 -1.18 40.47
C VAL A 11 27.37 -0.42 39.19
N LEU A 12 28.26 -0.47 38.23
CA LEU A 12 27.98 -0.03 36.85
C LEU A 12 26.98 -0.96 36.21
N SER A 13 25.77 -0.44 35.96
CA SER A 13 24.70 -1.08 35.23
C SER A 13 25.08 -1.29 33.76
N ARG A 14 25.18 -2.54 33.33
CA ARG A 14 25.25 -2.96 31.94
C ARG A 14 23.86 -2.87 31.29
N ARG A 15 23.47 -1.67 30.85
CA ARG A 15 22.30 -1.48 29.98
C ARG A 15 22.55 -0.31 29.03
N ALA A 16 23.39 -0.54 28.04
CA ALA A 16 23.46 0.30 26.85
C ALA A 16 24.27 -0.44 25.78
N LEU A 17 23.61 -1.32 25.04
CA LEU A 17 24.10 -1.86 23.76
C LEU A 17 22.93 -2.64 23.13
N LEU A 18 22.24 -1.98 22.24
CA LEU A 18 21.50 -2.59 21.11
C LEU A 18 20.60 -1.56 20.44
N VAL A 19 21.16 -0.57 19.79
CA VAL A 19 20.59 0.08 18.59
C VAL A 19 21.75 0.87 17.96
N ASN A 20 22.34 0.30 16.92
CA ASN A 20 22.96 0.96 15.76
C ASN A 20 23.90 -0.06 15.11
N GLY A 21 23.37 -0.81 14.16
CA GLY A 21 24.13 -1.68 13.28
C GLY A 21 24.08 -1.13 11.86
N ALA A 22 24.86 -0.07 11.58
CA ALA A 22 25.29 0.19 10.22
C ALA A 22 26.34 -0.87 9.85
N ALA A 23 25.93 -1.90 9.14
CA ALA A 23 26.83 -2.93 8.64
C ALA A 23 27.45 -2.46 7.34
N THR A 24 28.69 -1.99 7.42
CA THR A 24 29.62 -1.91 6.29
C THR A 24 30.03 -3.34 5.92
N ALA A 25 29.52 -3.87 4.80
CA ALA A 25 29.95 -5.15 4.27
C ALA A 25 31.25 -4.99 3.50
N ALA A 26 32.33 -5.54 4.07
CA ALA A 26 33.60 -5.73 3.35
C ALA A 26 33.45 -6.94 2.41
N LEU A 27 33.68 -6.75 1.11
CA LEU A 27 33.80 -7.81 0.12
C LEU A 27 35.08 -8.61 0.40
N ALA A 28 34.92 -9.89 0.72
CA ALA A 28 36.00 -10.89 0.61
C ALA A 28 35.75 -11.70 -0.67
N ALA A 29 36.64 -11.52 -1.65
CA ALA A 29 36.64 -12.29 -2.89
C ALA A 29 37.31 -13.65 -2.65
N PHE A 30 36.61 -14.75 -2.97
CA PHE A 30 37.21 -16.07 -3.10
C PHE A 30 37.30 -16.45 -4.58
N PRO A 31 38.47 -16.90 -5.08
CA PRO A 31 38.60 -17.38 -6.44
C PRO A 31 38.27 -18.89 -6.52
N GLY A 32 37.10 -19.22 -7.04
CA GLY A 32 36.74 -20.60 -7.36
C GLY A 32 37.04 -20.91 -8.83
N LYS A 33 38.03 -21.77 -9.09
CA LYS A 33 38.31 -22.31 -10.41
C LYS A 33 37.27 -23.37 -10.78
N SER A 34 36.46 -23.09 -11.80
CA SER A 34 35.59 -24.08 -12.44
C SER A 34 36.38 -24.83 -13.49
N LYS A 35 36.48 -26.15 -13.38
CA LYS A 35 36.96 -27.06 -14.43
C LYS A 35 35.83 -27.34 -15.41
N ALA A 36 36.01 -26.97 -16.64
CA ALA A 36 35.16 -27.38 -17.75
C ALA A 36 35.45 -28.82 -18.12
N THR A 37 34.45 -29.70 -18.05
CA THR A 37 34.48 -31.05 -18.55
C THR A 37 33.90 -31.02 -19.98
N LYS A 38 34.72 -31.34 -20.99
CA LYS A 38 34.26 -31.60 -22.36
C LYS A 38 33.62 -32.97 -22.41
N THR A 39 32.37 -33.05 -22.82
CA THR A 39 31.70 -34.29 -23.23
C THR A 39 31.68 -34.31 -24.77
N GLU A 40 32.29 -35.32 -25.35
CA GLU A 40 32.20 -35.58 -26.81
C GLU A 40 30.82 -36.16 -27.10
N GLU A 41 30.11 -35.54 -28.05
CA GLU A 41 28.87 -36.09 -28.59
C GLU A 41 29.21 -37.00 -29.80
N THR A 42 28.81 -38.26 -29.68
CA THR A 42 28.75 -39.19 -30.81
C THR A 42 27.51 -38.92 -31.64
N MET A 43 27.71 -38.69 -32.92
CA MET A 43 26.67 -38.56 -33.96
C MET A 43 26.02 -39.91 -34.22
N ASP A 44 24.77 -40.09 -33.82
CA ASP A 44 23.91 -41.14 -34.36
C ASP A 44 22.93 -40.54 -35.38
N THR A 45 23.05 -41.07 -36.58
CA THR A 45 22.25 -40.73 -37.76
C THR A 45 20.86 -41.36 -37.63
N VAL A 46 19.82 -40.55 -37.26
CA VAL A 46 18.43 -41.00 -37.30
C VAL A 46 17.74 -40.52 -38.55
N THR A 47 17.26 -41.50 -39.32
CA THR A 47 16.48 -41.36 -40.55
C THR A 47 15.18 -40.56 -40.29
N GLN A 48 15.00 -39.47 -41.02
CA GLN A 48 13.76 -38.68 -41.03
C GLN A 48 12.63 -39.45 -41.67
N THR A 49 11.63 -39.84 -40.88
CA THR A 49 10.28 -40.14 -41.37
C THR A 49 9.45 -38.86 -41.29
N GLY A 50 8.90 -38.44 -42.43
CA GLY A 50 8.12 -37.20 -42.53
C GLY A 50 6.88 -37.17 -41.66
N ALA A 51 6.92 -36.31 -40.64
CA ALA A 51 5.73 -35.86 -39.91
C ALA A 51 5.34 -34.48 -40.42
N THR A 52 4.13 -34.36 -40.92
CA THR A 52 3.49 -33.09 -41.29
C THR A 52 3.56 -32.10 -40.11
N PRO A 53 3.96 -30.83 -40.30
CA PRO A 53 3.99 -29.86 -39.22
C PRO A 53 2.55 -29.63 -38.73
N GLN A 54 2.25 -30.09 -37.52
CA GLN A 54 1.04 -29.72 -36.83
C GLN A 54 1.15 -28.24 -36.51
N ALA A 55 0.28 -27.41 -37.11
CA ALA A 55 0.23 -25.97 -36.88
C ALA A 55 0.13 -25.72 -35.38
N SER A 56 1.20 -25.19 -34.78
CA SER A 56 1.22 -24.76 -33.39
C SER A 56 0.13 -23.71 -33.24
N LYS A 57 -0.80 -23.95 -32.29
CA LYS A 57 -1.79 -22.96 -31.91
C LYS A 57 -1.03 -21.65 -31.57
N PRO A 58 -1.48 -20.50 -32.09
CA PRO A 58 -0.81 -19.22 -31.79
C PRO A 58 -0.73 -19.06 -30.25
N VAL A 59 0.47 -18.84 -29.74
CA VAL A 59 0.68 -18.51 -28.34
C VAL A 59 -0.09 -17.21 -28.08
N ALA A 60 -1.10 -17.28 -27.22
CA ALA A 60 -1.91 -16.12 -26.90
C ALA A 60 -1.01 -14.98 -26.42
N ASP A 61 -1.16 -13.79 -26.99
CA ASP A 61 -0.45 -12.59 -26.55
C ASP A 61 -0.87 -12.24 -25.11
N LYS A 62 -0.03 -12.60 -24.17
CA LYS A 62 -0.27 -12.35 -22.76
C LYS A 62 -0.20 -10.85 -22.38
N SER A 63 0.42 -10.03 -23.24
CA SER A 63 0.50 -8.58 -23.06
C SER A 63 -0.80 -7.87 -23.46
N ALA A 64 -1.69 -8.52 -24.20
CA ALA A 64 -2.99 -7.98 -24.56
C ALA A 64 -3.85 -7.73 -23.31
N ILE A 65 -4.61 -6.64 -23.33
CA ILE A 65 -5.61 -6.35 -22.30
C ILE A 65 -6.81 -7.27 -22.51
N ARG A 66 -7.15 -8.06 -21.52
CA ARG A 66 -8.23 -9.05 -21.56
C ARG A 66 -9.25 -8.78 -20.47
N PRO A 67 -10.57 -8.94 -20.72
CA PRO A 67 -11.56 -8.94 -19.65
C PRO A 67 -11.19 -9.96 -18.56
N PHE A 68 -11.37 -9.58 -17.32
CA PHE A 68 -11.13 -10.44 -16.16
C PHE A 68 -12.47 -10.70 -15.47
N PRO A 69 -13.03 -11.92 -15.57
CA PRO A 69 -14.25 -12.25 -14.85
C PRO A 69 -13.94 -12.40 -13.36
N VAL A 70 -14.59 -11.61 -12.52
CA VAL A 70 -14.50 -11.76 -11.06
C VAL A 70 -15.07 -13.13 -10.68
N LYS A 71 -14.19 -14.01 -10.14
CA LYS A 71 -14.60 -15.33 -9.66
C LYS A 71 -15.42 -15.17 -8.39
N LEU A 72 -16.60 -15.77 -8.37
CA LEU A 72 -17.41 -15.86 -7.16
C LEU A 72 -16.78 -16.85 -6.18
N VAL A 73 -16.80 -16.48 -4.92
CA VAL A 73 -16.47 -17.38 -3.81
C VAL A 73 -17.60 -18.42 -3.69
N SER A 74 -17.27 -19.70 -3.53
CA SER A 74 -18.28 -20.73 -3.36
C SER A 74 -18.96 -20.65 -1.98
N ASP A 75 -20.11 -21.28 -1.84
CA ASP A 75 -20.81 -21.33 -0.55
C ASP A 75 -20.02 -22.14 0.48
N GLU A 76 -19.25 -23.15 0.02
CA GLU A 76 -18.33 -23.93 0.85
C GLU A 76 -17.17 -23.08 1.37
N GLU A 77 -16.58 -22.21 0.53
CA GLU A 77 -15.52 -21.29 0.96
C GLU A 77 -16.04 -20.28 2.00
N LEU A 78 -17.28 -19.77 1.81
CA LEU A 78 -17.93 -18.89 2.80
C LEU A 78 -18.24 -19.61 4.10
N ALA A 79 -18.72 -20.86 4.03
CA ALA A 79 -18.98 -21.68 5.20
C ALA A 79 -17.69 -22.01 5.96
N ASP A 80 -16.59 -22.31 5.24
CA ASP A 80 -15.28 -22.55 5.84
C ASP A 80 -14.74 -21.29 6.55
N LEU A 81 -14.85 -20.10 5.95
CA LEU A 81 -14.50 -18.84 6.59
C LEU A 81 -15.23 -18.67 7.93
N ARG A 82 -16.56 -18.80 7.92
CA ARG A 82 -17.37 -18.68 9.15
C ARG A 82 -17.02 -19.73 10.20
N ARG A 83 -16.75 -20.96 9.77
CA ARG A 83 -16.31 -22.06 10.65
C ARG A 83 -14.96 -21.72 11.30
N ARG A 84 -13.99 -21.23 10.54
CA ARG A 84 -12.67 -20.83 11.06
C ARG A 84 -12.76 -19.68 12.04
N ILE A 85 -13.56 -18.66 11.77
CA ILE A 85 -13.80 -17.55 12.70
C ILE A 85 -14.37 -18.06 14.03
N LYS A 86 -15.40 -18.93 13.98
CA LYS A 86 -16.00 -19.54 15.18
C LYS A 86 -15.07 -20.46 15.94
N ALA A 87 -14.10 -21.09 15.26
CA ALA A 87 -13.11 -21.97 15.85
C ALA A 87 -11.84 -21.25 16.36
N THR A 88 -11.84 -19.91 16.34
CA THR A 88 -10.68 -19.13 16.79
C THR A 88 -10.30 -19.48 18.23
N LYS A 89 -9.05 -19.86 18.43
CA LYS A 89 -8.47 -20.00 19.75
C LYS A 89 -7.99 -18.63 20.22
N TRP A 90 -8.78 -18.02 21.09
CA TRP A 90 -8.52 -16.68 21.58
C TRP A 90 -7.32 -16.63 22.54
N PRO A 91 -6.44 -15.62 22.39
CA PRO A 91 -5.41 -15.34 23.38
C PRO A 91 -6.01 -14.67 24.62
N GLU A 92 -5.18 -14.43 25.62
CA GLU A 92 -5.49 -13.54 26.72
C GLU A 92 -5.66 -12.10 26.19
N ARG A 93 -6.42 -11.31 26.94
CA ARG A 93 -6.56 -9.88 26.64
C ARG A 93 -5.27 -9.12 26.94
N GLU A 94 -5.14 -7.95 26.35
CA GLU A 94 -4.08 -6.98 26.67
C GLU A 94 -4.02 -6.66 28.18
N THR A 95 -2.80 -6.35 28.67
CA THR A 95 -2.57 -6.04 30.09
C THR A 95 -2.57 -4.53 30.38
N VAL A 96 -2.87 -3.70 29.37
CA VAL A 96 -2.99 -2.25 29.45
C VAL A 96 -4.42 -1.82 29.12
N ASN A 97 -4.79 -0.58 29.44
CA ASN A 97 -6.12 -0.04 29.18
C ASN A 97 -6.17 0.84 27.92
N ASP A 98 -5.13 0.80 27.09
CA ASP A 98 -5.00 1.58 25.87
C ASP A 98 -4.58 0.68 24.69
N THR A 99 -4.25 1.27 23.55
CA THR A 99 -3.83 0.58 22.32
C THR A 99 -2.32 0.37 22.22
N SER A 100 -1.56 0.59 23.29
CA SER A 100 -0.08 0.52 23.26
C SER A 100 0.48 -0.89 23.09
N GLN A 101 -0.35 -1.93 23.26
CA GLN A 101 -0.02 -3.33 22.97
C GLN A 101 -0.62 -3.81 21.63
N GLY A 102 -1.15 -2.91 20.81
CA GLY A 102 -1.75 -3.24 19.51
C GLY A 102 -3.28 -3.34 19.57
N VAL A 103 -3.84 -4.15 18.67
CA VAL A 103 -5.29 -4.31 18.49
C VAL A 103 -5.94 -4.94 19.72
N GLN A 104 -6.95 -4.26 20.28
CA GLN A 104 -7.60 -4.69 21.50
C GLN A 104 -8.47 -5.93 21.32
N PHE A 105 -8.43 -6.82 22.29
CA PHE A 105 -9.18 -8.07 22.33
C PHE A 105 -10.69 -7.85 22.15
N ALA A 106 -11.27 -6.88 22.85
CA ALA A 106 -12.70 -6.58 22.76
C ALA A 106 -13.15 -6.13 21.36
N THR A 107 -12.36 -5.29 20.70
CA THR A 107 -12.63 -4.85 19.31
C THR A 107 -12.54 -6.03 18.33
N THR A 108 -11.50 -6.86 18.47
CA THR A 108 -11.31 -8.04 17.61
C THR A 108 -12.46 -9.05 17.79
N GLN A 109 -12.96 -9.23 19.02
CA GLN A 109 -14.13 -10.09 19.27
C GLN A 109 -15.41 -9.54 18.64
N LYS A 110 -15.68 -8.23 18.74
CA LYS A 110 -16.85 -7.60 18.10
C LYS A 110 -16.77 -7.77 16.57
N LEU A 111 -15.60 -7.52 15.99
CA LEU A 111 -15.35 -7.70 14.57
C LEU A 111 -15.60 -9.16 14.15
N ALA A 112 -14.99 -10.12 14.84
CA ALA A 112 -15.11 -11.54 14.51
C ALA A 112 -16.57 -12.04 14.63
N ASN A 113 -17.30 -11.61 15.66
CA ASN A 113 -18.72 -11.95 15.80
C ASN A 113 -19.53 -11.42 14.63
N TYR A 114 -19.42 -10.13 14.29
CA TYR A 114 -20.13 -9.53 13.17
C TYR A 114 -19.77 -10.21 11.84
N TRP A 115 -18.49 -10.52 11.64
CA TRP A 115 -17.98 -11.21 10.44
C TRP A 115 -18.58 -12.62 10.28
N ALA A 116 -18.73 -13.36 11.40
CA ALA A 116 -19.29 -14.72 11.37
C ALA A 116 -20.80 -14.76 11.18
N THR A 117 -21.55 -13.69 11.53
CA THR A 117 -23.02 -13.68 11.62
C THR A 117 -23.69 -12.76 10.62
N ASP A 118 -23.29 -11.49 10.56
CA ASP A 118 -24.04 -10.43 9.88
C ASP A 118 -23.41 -9.97 8.58
N HIS A 119 -22.07 -10.05 8.46
CA HIS A 119 -21.36 -9.65 7.24
C HIS A 119 -21.75 -10.53 6.04
N ASP A 120 -22.16 -9.89 4.97
CA ASP A 120 -22.56 -10.54 3.73
C ASP A 120 -21.59 -10.21 2.57
N TRP A 121 -20.62 -11.08 2.36
CA TRP A 121 -19.65 -10.96 1.27
C TRP A 121 -20.29 -10.85 -0.12
N ARG A 122 -21.50 -11.44 -0.33
CA ARG A 122 -22.21 -11.38 -1.61
C ARG A 122 -22.51 -9.95 -2.05
N LYS A 123 -22.69 -9.02 -1.10
CA LYS A 123 -22.87 -7.59 -1.40
C LYS A 123 -21.60 -6.98 -2.00
N CYS A 124 -20.43 -7.31 -1.46
CA CYS A 124 -19.15 -6.86 -2.01
C CYS A 124 -18.86 -7.48 -3.38
N GLU A 125 -19.12 -8.80 -3.54
CA GLU A 125 -19.00 -9.46 -4.85
C GLU A 125 -19.87 -8.80 -5.91
N ALA A 126 -21.11 -8.44 -5.55
CA ALA A 126 -22.00 -7.74 -6.48
C ALA A 126 -21.46 -6.37 -6.90
N LYS A 127 -20.90 -5.60 -5.95
CA LYS A 127 -20.23 -4.32 -6.27
C LYS A 127 -19.04 -4.53 -7.22
N LEU A 128 -18.19 -5.52 -6.95
CA LEU A 128 -17.05 -5.83 -7.81
C LEU A 128 -17.49 -6.29 -9.20
N LYS A 129 -18.46 -7.20 -9.30
CA LYS A 129 -18.98 -7.69 -10.58
C LYS A 129 -19.63 -6.61 -11.44
N ALA A 130 -20.14 -5.55 -10.85
CA ALA A 130 -20.75 -4.43 -11.57
C ALA A 130 -19.71 -3.56 -12.28
N LEU A 131 -18.43 -3.74 -12.00
CA LEU A 131 -17.33 -2.95 -12.56
C LEU A 131 -16.62 -3.73 -13.68
N PRO A 132 -16.06 -3.03 -14.68
CA PRO A 132 -15.24 -3.63 -15.72
C PRO A 132 -13.84 -3.93 -15.19
N HIS A 133 -13.50 -5.21 -15.08
CA HIS A 133 -12.21 -5.72 -14.65
C HIS A 133 -11.42 -6.26 -15.83
N PHE A 134 -10.11 -6.05 -15.80
CA PHE A 134 -9.18 -6.46 -16.85
C PHE A 134 -7.91 -7.08 -16.28
N MET A 135 -7.20 -7.80 -17.12
CA MET A 135 -5.90 -8.39 -16.84
C MET A 135 -4.96 -8.17 -18.04
N THR A 136 -3.71 -7.79 -17.77
CA THR A 136 -2.62 -7.76 -18.75
C THR A 136 -1.34 -8.27 -18.11
N GLU A 137 -0.42 -8.85 -18.88
CA GLU A 137 0.89 -9.24 -18.36
C GLU A 137 1.91 -8.12 -18.58
N ILE A 138 2.57 -7.66 -17.51
CA ILE A 138 3.66 -6.68 -17.57
C ILE A 138 4.86 -7.31 -16.89
N ASP A 139 6.00 -7.31 -17.55
CA ASP A 139 7.26 -7.89 -17.05
C ASP A 139 7.11 -9.34 -16.53
N GLY A 140 6.29 -10.13 -17.21
CA GLY A 140 6.04 -11.53 -16.86
C GLY A 140 5.05 -11.74 -15.70
N LEU A 141 4.42 -10.66 -15.18
CA LEU A 141 3.44 -10.75 -14.10
C LEU A 141 2.05 -10.30 -14.58
N GLY A 142 1.03 -11.11 -14.28
CA GLY A 142 -0.36 -10.74 -14.53
C GLY A 142 -0.80 -9.59 -13.61
N ILE A 143 -1.11 -8.45 -14.18
CA ILE A 143 -1.61 -7.26 -13.49
C ILE A 143 -3.11 -7.14 -13.73
N HIS A 144 -3.86 -7.23 -12.66
CA HIS A 144 -5.28 -6.96 -12.62
C HIS A 144 -5.54 -5.47 -12.44
N PHE A 145 -6.58 -4.94 -13.08
CA PHE A 145 -7.04 -3.57 -12.87
C PHE A 145 -8.52 -3.40 -13.17
N ILE A 146 -9.15 -2.45 -12.47
CA ILE A 146 -10.47 -1.91 -12.79
C ILE A 146 -10.26 -0.74 -13.74
N HIS A 147 -11.04 -0.65 -14.83
CA HIS A 147 -10.99 0.48 -15.74
C HIS A 147 -12.39 0.96 -16.09
N VAL A 148 -12.78 2.09 -15.54
CA VAL A 148 -14.11 2.69 -15.76
C VAL A 148 -13.94 3.97 -16.59
N LYS A 149 -14.47 3.93 -17.80
CA LYS A 149 -14.55 5.13 -18.67
C LYS A 149 -15.74 5.98 -18.28
N SER A 150 -15.53 7.28 -18.25
CA SER A 150 -16.62 8.23 -18.10
C SER A 150 -17.57 8.22 -19.30
N LYS A 151 -18.85 8.54 -19.05
CA LYS A 151 -19.81 8.83 -20.12
C LYS A 151 -19.58 10.23 -20.75
N HIS A 152 -18.88 11.11 -20.06
CA HIS A 152 -18.63 12.45 -20.53
C HIS A 152 -17.43 12.46 -21.50
N PRO A 153 -17.51 13.23 -22.59
CA PRO A 153 -16.41 13.33 -23.54
C PRO A 153 -15.20 14.03 -22.89
N ASN A 154 -14.00 13.73 -23.40
CA ASN A 154 -12.74 14.35 -22.99
C ASN A 154 -12.40 14.18 -21.50
N ALA A 155 -12.89 13.13 -20.87
CA ALA A 155 -12.54 12.77 -19.49
C ALA A 155 -11.01 12.65 -19.35
N LEU A 156 -10.44 13.22 -18.28
CA LEU A 156 -9.01 13.15 -18.00
C LEU A 156 -8.66 11.74 -17.47
N PRO A 157 -7.74 10.99 -18.10
CA PRO A 157 -7.33 9.69 -17.58
C PRO A 157 -6.60 9.83 -16.24
N LEU A 158 -7.04 9.06 -15.27
CA LEU A 158 -6.49 9.03 -13.91
C LEU A 158 -6.17 7.60 -13.50
N ILE A 159 -4.93 7.33 -13.12
CA ILE A 159 -4.56 6.10 -12.45
C ILE A 159 -4.53 6.33 -10.94
N VAL A 160 -5.24 5.47 -10.18
CA VAL A 160 -5.33 5.53 -8.72
C VAL A 160 -4.68 4.28 -8.13
N THR A 161 -3.71 4.45 -7.27
CA THR A 161 -2.96 3.35 -6.67
C THR A 161 -3.24 3.29 -5.17
N HIS A 162 -3.73 2.13 -4.71
CA HIS A 162 -3.91 1.83 -3.29
C HIS A 162 -2.59 1.49 -2.59
N GLY A 163 -2.64 1.27 -1.27
CA GLY A 163 -1.51 0.81 -0.48
C GLY A 163 -1.79 -0.46 0.33
N TRP A 164 -1.07 -0.64 1.43
CA TRP A 164 -1.27 -1.71 2.40
C TRP A 164 -1.77 -1.09 3.73
N PRO A 165 -2.74 -1.69 4.43
CA PRO A 165 -3.48 -2.93 4.14
C PRO A 165 -4.70 -2.74 3.23
N GLY A 166 -4.74 -1.67 2.45
CA GLY A 166 -5.80 -1.41 1.49
C GLY A 166 -5.75 -2.33 0.27
N SER A 167 -6.69 -2.14 -0.62
CA SER A 167 -6.81 -2.84 -1.89
C SER A 167 -7.66 -2.00 -2.86
N VAL A 168 -8.05 -2.57 -3.99
CA VAL A 168 -9.04 -1.91 -4.87
C VAL A 168 -10.37 -1.64 -4.16
N ILE A 169 -10.68 -2.34 -3.06
CA ILE A 169 -11.91 -2.15 -2.27
C ILE A 169 -11.98 -0.74 -1.68
N GLU A 170 -10.86 -0.21 -1.16
CA GLU A 170 -10.83 1.14 -0.58
C GLU A 170 -11.12 2.25 -1.60
N GLN A 171 -10.90 1.96 -2.89
CA GLN A 171 -11.06 2.92 -3.98
C GLN A 171 -12.47 2.90 -4.60
N LEU A 172 -13.34 1.95 -4.24
CA LEU A 172 -14.63 1.77 -4.91
C LEU A 172 -15.54 3.00 -4.80
N LYS A 173 -15.50 3.70 -3.65
CA LYS A 173 -16.37 4.84 -3.37
C LYS A 173 -16.06 6.10 -4.21
N ILE A 174 -14.86 6.22 -4.77
CA ILE A 174 -14.47 7.37 -5.58
C ILE A 174 -14.74 7.17 -7.09
N ILE A 175 -15.06 5.94 -7.53
CA ILE A 175 -15.20 5.63 -8.96
C ILE A 175 -16.36 6.43 -9.58
N ASP A 176 -17.58 6.27 -9.07
CA ASP A 176 -18.74 6.99 -9.65
C ASP A 176 -18.62 8.50 -9.51
N PRO A 177 -18.23 9.08 -8.35
CA PRO A 177 -17.98 10.52 -8.27
C PRO A 177 -16.98 11.07 -9.29
N LEU A 178 -15.95 10.32 -9.65
CA LEU A 178 -14.95 10.76 -10.63
C LEU A 178 -15.39 10.51 -12.08
N THR A 179 -16.07 9.40 -12.36
CA THR A 179 -16.48 9.06 -13.73
C THR A 179 -17.82 9.68 -14.15
N ASN A 180 -18.66 10.07 -13.18
CA ASN A 180 -19.99 10.66 -13.38
C ASN A 180 -20.19 11.92 -12.49
N PRO A 181 -19.30 12.93 -12.59
CA PRO A 181 -19.29 14.07 -11.68
C PRO A 181 -20.60 14.86 -11.64
N THR A 182 -21.38 14.87 -12.71
CA THR A 182 -22.66 15.58 -12.77
C THR A 182 -23.71 15.04 -11.80
N ALA A 183 -23.62 13.77 -11.40
CA ALA A 183 -24.46 13.18 -10.35
C ALA A 183 -23.96 13.52 -8.93
N HIS A 184 -22.77 14.11 -8.80
CA HIS A 184 -22.07 14.37 -7.54
C HIS A 184 -21.63 15.83 -7.39
N GLY A 185 -22.44 16.78 -7.89
CA GLY A 185 -22.21 18.22 -7.73
C GLY A 185 -21.08 18.82 -8.56
N GLY A 186 -20.50 18.05 -9.50
CA GLY A 186 -19.52 18.52 -10.48
C GLY A 186 -20.15 18.80 -11.84
N THR A 187 -19.30 19.12 -12.82
CA THR A 187 -19.66 19.37 -14.21
C THR A 187 -19.13 18.26 -15.13
N ALA A 188 -19.60 18.18 -16.36
CA ALA A 188 -19.10 17.21 -17.34
C ALA A 188 -17.59 17.32 -17.58
N SER A 189 -17.05 18.54 -17.51
CA SER A 189 -15.61 18.79 -17.63
C SER A 189 -14.79 18.26 -16.43
N ASP A 190 -15.42 17.91 -15.30
CA ASP A 190 -14.76 17.37 -14.13
C ASP A 190 -14.55 15.85 -14.20
N ALA A 191 -14.91 15.23 -15.32
CA ALA A 191 -14.89 13.78 -15.49
C ALA A 191 -13.48 13.22 -15.63
N PHE A 192 -13.31 12.01 -15.08
CA PHE A 192 -12.12 11.19 -15.26
C PHE A 192 -12.46 9.84 -15.86
N ASP A 193 -11.55 9.31 -16.70
CA ASP A 193 -11.44 7.88 -16.94
C ASP A 193 -10.57 7.29 -15.83
N VAL A 194 -11.09 6.34 -15.05
CA VAL A 194 -10.42 5.86 -13.83
C VAL A 194 -9.84 4.47 -14.05
N VAL A 195 -8.53 4.32 -13.77
CA VAL A 195 -7.79 3.05 -13.79
C VAL A 195 -7.30 2.74 -12.37
N ILE A 196 -7.70 1.59 -11.81
CA ILE A 196 -7.33 1.19 -10.44
C ILE A 196 -6.66 -0.18 -10.51
N PRO A 197 -5.33 -0.27 -10.62
CA PRO A 197 -4.62 -1.54 -10.60
C PRO A 197 -4.55 -2.12 -9.19
N SER A 198 -4.63 -3.46 -9.09
CA SER A 198 -4.15 -4.17 -7.90
C SER A 198 -2.63 -4.22 -7.93
N LEU A 199 -1.97 -3.83 -6.85
CA LEU A 199 -0.51 -3.94 -6.72
C LEU A 199 -0.04 -5.39 -6.94
N PRO A 200 1.20 -5.62 -7.42
CA PRO A 200 1.79 -6.95 -7.53
C PRO A 200 1.69 -7.74 -6.22
N GLY A 201 1.09 -8.93 -6.28
CA GLY A 201 0.86 -9.76 -5.07
C GLY A 201 -0.36 -9.39 -4.23
N TYR A 202 -1.15 -8.40 -4.65
CA TYR A 202 -2.39 -7.97 -3.99
C TYR A 202 -3.63 -8.35 -4.80
N GLY A 203 -4.71 -8.62 -4.12
CA GLY A 203 -6.01 -8.84 -4.72
C GLY A 203 -5.97 -9.85 -5.89
N TYR A 204 -6.42 -9.43 -7.05
CA TYR A 204 -6.44 -10.30 -8.24
C TYR A 204 -5.18 -10.22 -9.12
N SER A 205 -4.21 -9.37 -8.81
CA SER A 205 -2.90 -9.42 -9.48
C SER A 205 -2.15 -10.69 -9.09
N ALA A 206 -1.32 -11.19 -10.02
CA ALA A 206 -0.54 -12.38 -9.77
C ALA A 206 0.43 -12.17 -8.59
N LYS A 207 0.65 -13.26 -7.84
CA LYS A 207 1.65 -13.28 -6.76
C LYS A 207 3.05 -13.33 -7.38
N THR A 208 3.96 -12.51 -6.85
CA THR A 208 5.34 -12.49 -7.33
C THR A 208 6.05 -13.82 -7.03
N THR A 209 6.71 -14.38 -8.03
CA THR A 209 7.47 -15.64 -7.91
C THR A 209 8.97 -15.43 -7.84
N ALA A 210 9.41 -14.18 -8.02
CA ALA A 210 10.80 -13.74 -7.90
C ALA A 210 10.85 -12.35 -7.24
N PRO A 211 11.97 -11.99 -6.59
CA PRO A 211 12.17 -10.66 -6.03
C PRO A 211 12.29 -9.57 -7.10
N GLY A 212 12.20 -8.31 -6.67
CA GLY A 212 12.43 -7.14 -7.51
C GLY A 212 11.15 -6.48 -8.04
N TRP A 213 9.99 -6.78 -7.49
CA TRP A 213 8.77 -6.00 -7.71
C TRP A 213 8.69 -4.84 -6.70
N ASP A 214 9.72 -4.01 -6.72
CA ASP A 214 9.85 -2.81 -5.92
C ASP A 214 9.07 -1.62 -6.49
N VAL A 215 9.02 -0.53 -5.73
CA VAL A 215 8.30 0.70 -6.12
C VAL A 215 8.72 1.24 -7.49
N PRO A 216 10.02 1.35 -7.84
CA PRO A 216 10.45 1.78 -9.17
C PRO A 216 9.94 0.87 -10.30
N ARG A 217 9.88 -0.43 -10.11
CA ARG A 217 9.36 -1.35 -11.12
C ARG A 217 7.85 -1.22 -11.28
N ILE A 218 7.12 -1.10 -10.17
CA ILE A 218 5.68 -0.85 -10.18
C ILE A 218 5.36 0.45 -10.91
N ALA A 219 6.10 1.54 -10.64
CA ALA A 219 5.92 2.82 -11.32
C ALA A 219 6.09 2.70 -12.85
N ARG A 220 7.11 1.98 -13.33
CA ARG A 220 7.29 1.69 -14.76
C ARG A 220 6.16 0.83 -15.33
N ALA A 221 5.68 -0.13 -14.55
CA ALA A 221 4.55 -0.98 -14.95
C ALA A 221 3.26 -0.17 -15.11
N TRP A 222 2.98 0.80 -14.23
CA TRP A 222 1.82 1.69 -14.33
C TRP A 222 1.91 2.63 -15.54
N ILE A 223 3.08 3.18 -15.83
CA ILE A 223 3.32 3.95 -17.07
C ILE A 223 3.05 3.07 -18.31
N THR A 224 3.54 1.84 -18.30
CA THR A 224 3.29 0.86 -19.39
C THR A 224 1.80 0.53 -19.52
N LEU A 225 1.09 0.34 -18.39
CA LEU A 225 -0.35 0.07 -18.38
C LEU A 225 -1.13 1.21 -19.03
N MET A 226 -0.87 2.47 -18.65
CA MET A 226 -1.56 3.62 -19.20
C MET A 226 -1.29 3.77 -20.72
N LYS A 227 -0.07 3.53 -21.18
CA LYS A 227 0.28 3.51 -22.60
C LYS A 227 -0.45 2.39 -23.37
N ARG A 228 -0.54 1.18 -22.79
CA ARG A 228 -1.29 0.07 -23.41
C ARG A 228 -2.80 0.36 -23.52
N LEU A 229 -3.34 1.13 -22.59
CA LEU A 229 -4.73 1.61 -22.67
C LEU A 229 -4.94 2.70 -23.76
N GLY A 230 -3.87 3.15 -24.41
CA GLY A 230 -3.90 4.17 -25.47
C GLY A 230 -3.91 5.60 -24.94
N TYR A 231 -3.65 5.82 -23.66
CA TYR A 231 -3.60 7.13 -23.07
C TYR A 231 -2.27 7.84 -23.40
N THR A 232 -2.34 8.96 -24.10
CA THR A 232 -1.21 9.83 -24.45
C THR A 232 -0.99 10.94 -23.45
N ARG A 233 -1.93 11.10 -22.52
CA ARG A 233 -1.89 12.04 -21.39
C ARG A 233 -2.68 11.46 -20.23
N PHE A 234 -2.17 11.60 -19.00
CA PHE A 234 -2.85 11.13 -17.80
C PHE A 234 -2.30 11.81 -16.55
N VAL A 235 -3.02 11.67 -15.44
CA VAL A 235 -2.58 12.05 -14.10
C VAL A 235 -2.60 10.84 -13.18
N ALA A 236 -1.87 10.89 -12.07
CA ALA A 236 -1.81 9.81 -11.10
C ALA A 236 -2.19 10.29 -9.69
N GLN A 237 -2.80 9.41 -8.92
CA GLN A 237 -3.10 9.62 -7.50
C GLN A 237 -2.67 8.39 -6.69
N GLY A 238 -2.18 8.61 -5.47
CA GLY A 238 -1.89 7.54 -4.53
C GLY A 238 -1.76 8.02 -3.08
N GLY A 239 -2.09 7.13 -2.17
CA GLY A 239 -1.76 7.18 -0.74
C GLY A 239 -0.88 5.99 -0.40
N ASP A 240 -0.21 5.97 0.75
CA ASP A 240 0.64 4.87 1.21
C ASP A 240 1.66 4.40 0.13
N TRP A 241 1.74 3.11 -0.19
CA TRP A 241 2.56 2.62 -1.31
C TRP A 241 2.16 3.25 -2.64
N GLY A 242 0.88 3.57 -2.82
CA GLY A 242 0.40 4.29 -3.99
C GLY A 242 1.02 5.69 -4.12
N ASN A 243 1.27 6.38 -3.00
CA ASN A 243 2.06 7.62 -3.02
C ASN A 243 3.48 7.36 -3.48
N ALA A 244 4.16 6.38 -2.88
CA ALA A 244 5.54 6.05 -3.27
C ALA A 244 5.65 5.73 -4.77
N VAL A 245 4.69 4.99 -5.32
CA VAL A 245 4.60 4.68 -6.75
C VAL A 245 4.37 5.95 -7.59
N SER A 246 3.40 6.79 -7.19
CA SER A 246 3.06 8.03 -7.92
C SER A 246 4.24 9.01 -7.92
N GLU A 247 4.94 9.17 -6.81
CA GLU A 247 6.14 10.01 -6.75
C GLU A 247 7.28 9.49 -7.62
N VAL A 248 7.50 8.17 -7.67
CA VAL A 248 8.51 7.58 -8.57
C VAL A 248 8.07 7.73 -10.03
N MET A 249 6.78 7.62 -10.37
CA MET A 249 6.29 8.00 -11.70
C MET A 249 6.61 9.47 -12.00
N GLY A 250 6.44 10.37 -11.03
CA GLY A 250 6.80 11.79 -11.11
C GLY A 250 8.30 12.06 -11.26
N LEU A 251 9.16 11.20 -10.70
CA LEU A 251 10.61 11.24 -10.90
C LEU A 251 11.03 10.75 -12.29
N ILE A 252 10.37 9.71 -12.80
CA ILE A 252 10.56 9.23 -14.19
C ILE A 252 10.07 10.28 -15.17
N ALA A 253 8.99 11.00 -14.84
CA ALA A 253 8.39 12.08 -15.61
C ALA A 253 8.21 11.76 -17.10
N PRO A 254 7.52 10.66 -17.47
CA PRO A 254 7.23 10.41 -18.87
C PRO A 254 6.37 11.53 -19.44
N PRO A 255 6.49 11.88 -20.73
CA PRO A 255 5.79 13.03 -21.30
C PRO A 255 4.26 12.93 -21.22
N GLU A 256 3.73 11.73 -21.06
CA GLU A 256 2.29 11.50 -20.90
C GLU A 256 1.77 11.78 -19.48
N LEU A 257 2.64 11.78 -18.46
CA LEU A 257 2.25 12.06 -17.07
C LEU A 257 2.27 13.57 -16.81
N LEU A 258 1.11 14.16 -16.67
CA LEU A 258 0.94 15.62 -16.54
C LEU A 258 1.19 16.10 -15.10
N ALA A 259 0.73 15.37 -14.12
CA ALA A 259 0.80 15.72 -12.70
C ALA A 259 0.53 14.49 -11.82
N ILE A 260 0.88 14.59 -10.54
CA ILE A 260 0.51 13.62 -9.52
C ILE A 260 -0.27 14.29 -8.38
N SER A 261 -1.09 13.50 -7.68
CA SER A 261 -1.76 13.89 -6.44
C SER A 261 -1.48 12.87 -5.35
N THR A 262 -1.31 13.33 -4.13
CA THR A 262 -1.05 12.47 -2.97
C THR A 262 -1.76 12.97 -1.72
N ASN A 263 -2.22 12.02 -0.89
CA ASN A 263 -2.71 12.30 0.46
C ASN A 263 -1.73 11.90 1.57
N MET A 264 -0.61 11.26 1.21
CA MET A 264 0.48 10.92 2.14
C MET A 264 1.84 11.26 1.49
N PRO A 265 2.17 12.55 1.31
CA PRO A 265 3.33 12.99 0.53
C PRO A 265 4.65 12.72 1.24
N ALA A 266 5.73 12.46 0.48
CA ALA A 266 7.09 12.42 0.99
C ALA A 266 7.69 13.84 0.99
N THR A 267 7.57 14.53 2.12
CA THR A 267 7.94 15.96 2.23
C THR A 267 8.86 16.30 3.40
N VAL A 268 9.28 15.30 4.18
CA VAL A 268 10.10 15.51 5.37
C VAL A 268 11.45 16.11 4.93
N PRO A 269 11.84 17.29 5.44
CA PRO A 269 13.13 17.89 5.13
C PRO A 269 14.29 17.06 5.70
N SER A 270 15.43 17.07 5.03
CA SER A 270 16.59 16.23 5.40
C SER A 270 17.12 16.50 6.81
N GLU A 271 17.11 17.76 7.27
CA GLU A 271 17.52 18.13 8.63
C GLU A 271 16.54 17.57 9.68
N ILE A 272 15.24 17.51 9.37
CA ILE A 272 14.21 16.93 10.22
C ILE A 272 14.40 15.40 10.27
N ALA A 273 14.56 14.76 9.13
CA ALA A 273 14.81 13.32 9.04
C ALA A 273 16.08 12.92 9.81
N THR A 274 17.17 13.71 9.69
CA THR A 274 18.42 13.49 10.41
C THR A 274 18.25 13.63 11.92
N ALA A 275 17.54 14.67 12.37
CA ALA A 275 17.29 14.88 13.80
C ALA A 275 16.43 13.74 14.40
N MET A 276 15.43 13.27 13.66
CA MET A 276 14.62 12.12 14.08
C MET A 276 15.45 10.83 14.14
N ALA A 277 16.26 10.55 13.14
CA ALA A 277 17.13 9.37 13.12
C ALA A 277 18.15 9.36 14.26
N ALA A 278 18.61 10.53 14.70
CA ALA A 278 19.48 10.68 15.86
C ALA A 278 18.76 10.51 17.21
N GLY A 279 17.42 10.40 17.21
CA GLY A 279 16.59 10.29 18.43
C GLY A 279 16.57 11.56 19.28
N GLY A 280 16.92 12.71 18.68
CA GLY A 280 16.96 14.02 19.32
C GLY A 280 15.57 14.62 19.58
N PRO A 281 15.49 15.75 20.30
CA PRO A 281 14.25 16.51 20.44
C PRO A 281 13.89 17.21 19.11
N PRO A 282 12.62 17.68 18.97
CA PRO A 282 12.27 18.50 17.81
C PRO A 282 13.12 19.78 17.76
N PRO A 283 13.51 20.26 16.56
CA PRO A 283 14.11 21.58 16.41
C PRO A 283 13.27 22.69 17.06
N ALA A 284 13.91 23.69 17.65
CA ALA A 284 13.25 24.72 18.47
C ALA A 284 12.42 25.72 17.64
N ASP A 285 12.68 25.82 16.35
CA ASP A 285 12.12 26.80 15.41
C ASP A 285 10.94 26.25 14.59
N LEU A 286 10.44 25.05 14.90
CA LEU A 286 9.28 24.48 14.23
C LEU A 286 8.01 25.28 14.49
N THR A 287 7.24 25.54 13.43
CA THR A 287 5.86 26.03 13.56
C THR A 287 4.96 24.99 14.26
N ALA A 288 3.76 25.40 14.68
CA ALA A 288 2.81 24.49 15.32
C ALA A 288 2.47 23.28 14.42
N ASP A 289 2.29 23.50 13.11
CA ASP A 289 2.01 22.42 12.15
C ASP A 289 3.19 21.48 11.97
N GLU A 290 4.40 22.01 11.90
CA GLU A 290 5.63 21.23 11.77
C GLU A 290 5.91 20.42 13.05
N LEU A 291 5.66 21.02 14.22
CA LEU A 291 5.78 20.31 15.50
C LEU A 291 4.73 19.19 15.63
N ASN A 292 3.52 19.39 15.12
CA ASN A 292 2.51 18.35 15.07
C ASN A 292 2.96 17.20 14.16
N ALA A 293 3.43 17.51 12.96
CA ALA A 293 3.97 16.50 12.01
C ALA A 293 5.17 15.75 12.61
N TRP A 294 6.08 16.46 13.29
CA TRP A 294 7.18 15.84 14.04
C TRP A 294 6.68 14.80 15.04
N LYS A 295 5.71 15.17 15.90
CA LYS A 295 5.17 14.27 16.93
C LYS A 295 4.51 13.03 16.34
N GLN A 296 3.77 13.19 15.25
CA GLN A 296 3.14 12.07 14.52
C GLN A 296 4.20 11.12 13.95
N LEU A 297 5.21 11.65 13.28
CA LEU A 297 6.32 10.88 12.71
C LEU A 297 7.17 10.20 13.81
N ASP A 298 7.47 10.90 14.91
CA ASP A 298 8.21 10.33 16.06
C ASP A 298 7.48 9.13 16.66
N PHE A 299 6.14 9.25 16.82
CA PHE A 299 5.30 8.14 17.25
C PHE A 299 5.36 6.99 16.23
N PHE A 300 5.16 7.28 14.95
CA PHE A 300 5.16 6.28 13.88
C PHE A 300 6.49 5.52 13.82
N TYR A 301 7.61 6.22 13.78
CA TYR A 301 8.92 5.57 13.71
C TYR A 301 9.29 4.78 14.97
N LYS A 302 8.83 5.21 16.15
CA LYS A 302 9.16 4.53 17.42
C LYS A 302 8.19 3.38 17.75
N LYS A 303 6.92 3.48 17.34
CA LYS A 303 5.86 2.58 17.80
C LYS A 303 4.95 2.02 16.71
N GLY A 304 4.84 2.70 15.56
CA GLY A 304 3.90 2.34 14.50
C GLY A 304 4.44 1.33 13.48
N LEU A 305 5.74 0.99 13.49
CA LEU A 305 6.37 0.19 12.42
C LEU A 305 6.47 -1.31 12.70
N GLY A 306 5.75 -1.85 13.68
CA GLY A 306 5.82 -3.28 14.03
C GLY A 306 5.55 -4.19 12.83
N TYR A 307 4.43 -4.00 12.18
CA TYR A 307 4.03 -4.75 10.99
C TYR A 307 5.00 -4.58 9.82
N ALA A 308 5.42 -3.34 9.54
CA ALA A 308 6.30 -3.01 8.41
C ALA A 308 7.71 -3.61 8.58
N ASN A 309 8.20 -3.68 9.82
CA ASN A 309 9.47 -4.33 10.14
C ASN A 309 9.41 -5.83 9.90
N GLU A 310 8.38 -6.53 10.38
CA GLU A 310 8.22 -7.97 10.13
C GLU A 310 8.07 -8.25 8.62
N MET A 311 7.19 -7.52 7.93
CA MET A 311 6.99 -7.67 6.49
C MET A 311 8.24 -7.31 5.67
N GLY A 312 9.00 -6.29 6.11
CA GLY A 312 10.23 -5.88 5.43
C GLY A 312 11.44 -6.78 5.66
N LEU A 313 11.45 -7.54 6.74
CA LEU A 313 12.57 -8.42 7.09
C LEU A 313 12.29 -9.89 6.82
N ARG A 314 11.12 -10.39 7.17
CA ARG A 314 10.79 -11.82 7.18
C ARG A 314 9.34 -12.10 6.75
N PRO A 315 8.86 -11.63 5.58
CA PRO A 315 7.46 -11.73 5.19
C PRO A 315 6.95 -13.17 5.14
N GLN A 316 7.82 -14.13 4.82
CA GLN A 316 7.42 -15.53 4.74
C GLN A 316 7.09 -16.13 6.12
N THR A 317 7.50 -15.53 7.22
CA THR A 317 7.15 -15.99 8.59
C THR A 317 5.65 -15.83 8.90
N LEU A 318 4.94 -15.01 8.14
CA LEU A 318 3.51 -14.67 8.34
C LEU A 318 2.53 -15.77 7.88
N TYR A 319 2.90 -17.06 7.99
CA TYR A 319 2.03 -18.20 7.61
C TYR A 319 0.65 -18.16 8.27
N ALA A 320 0.59 -17.75 9.54
CA ALA A 320 -0.64 -17.73 10.31
C ALA A 320 -1.72 -16.83 9.68
N LEU A 321 -1.34 -15.80 8.93
CA LEU A 321 -2.27 -14.90 8.23
C LEU A 321 -3.01 -15.58 7.06
N ALA A 322 -2.47 -16.68 6.54
CA ALA A 322 -3.11 -17.49 5.51
C ALA A 322 -4.04 -18.56 6.10
N ASP A 323 -3.96 -18.83 7.40
CA ASP A 323 -4.72 -19.90 8.06
C ASP A 323 -5.76 -19.41 9.06
N SER A 324 -5.51 -18.25 9.71
CA SER A 324 -6.43 -17.66 10.68
C SER A 324 -7.08 -16.38 10.14
N PRO A 325 -8.40 -16.37 9.86
CA PRO A 325 -9.10 -15.14 9.46
C PRO A 325 -9.00 -14.05 10.52
N VAL A 326 -9.17 -14.40 11.79
CA VAL A 326 -9.08 -13.44 12.90
C VAL A 326 -7.65 -12.93 13.10
N GLY A 327 -6.65 -13.80 12.92
CA GLY A 327 -5.24 -13.39 12.93
C GLY A 327 -4.92 -12.41 11.79
N LEU A 328 -5.45 -12.68 10.58
CA LEU A 328 -5.34 -11.76 9.45
C LEU A 328 -6.02 -10.41 9.75
N ALA A 329 -7.22 -10.43 10.31
CA ALA A 329 -7.94 -9.20 10.68
C ALA A 329 -7.13 -8.37 11.68
N ALA A 330 -6.65 -8.99 12.77
CA ALA A 330 -5.83 -8.29 13.77
C ALA A 330 -4.55 -7.68 13.17
N TRP A 331 -3.89 -8.41 12.25
CA TRP A 331 -2.70 -7.91 11.55
C TRP A 331 -3.00 -6.70 10.65
N ILE A 332 -4.08 -6.74 9.89
CA ILE A 332 -4.52 -5.63 9.02
C ILE A 332 -4.87 -4.39 9.85
N LEU A 333 -5.53 -4.57 10.99
CA LEU A 333 -5.96 -3.48 11.85
C LEU A 333 -4.79 -2.77 12.57
N ASP A 334 -3.65 -3.41 12.74
CA ASP A 334 -2.46 -2.85 13.42
C ASP A 334 -1.59 -1.96 12.51
N HIS A 335 -2.18 -1.41 11.43
CA HIS A 335 -1.44 -0.57 10.49
C HIS A 335 -1.07 0.79 11.08
N ASP A 336 -2.03 1.54 11.59
CA ASP A 336 -1.80 2.82 12.25
C ASP A 336 -2.84 3.08 13.35
N ALA A 337 -2.43 3.78 14.39
CA ALA A 337 -3.25 3.98 15.57
C ALA A 337 -4.53 4.79 15.30
N ARG A 338 -4.51 5.74 14.37
CA ARG A 338 -5.66 6.62 14.09
C ARG A 338 -6.74 5.91 13.30
N SER A 339 -6.33 5.19 12.25
CA SER A 339 -7.29 4.34 11.51
C SER A 339 -7.84 3.22 12.40
N TYR A 340 -7.01 2.64 13.27
CA TYR A 340 -7.49 1.65 14.22
C TYR A 340 -8.51 2.26 15.21
N ASP A 341 -8.26 3.44 15.77
CA ASP A 341 -9.21 4.13 16.65
C ASP A 341 -10.55 4.38 15.97
N LEU A 342 -10.54 4.82 14.69
CA LEU A 342 -11.76 4.96 13.89
C LEU A 342 -12.49 3.62 13.73
N ILE A 343 -11.79 2.57 13.34
CA ILE A 343 -12.34 1.23 13.16
C ILE A 343 -12.94 0.70 14.46
N ALA A 344 -12.25 0.88 15.59
CA ALA A 344 -12.75 0.47 16.90
C ALA A 344 -14.09 1.15 17.24
N ARG A 345 -14.19 2.47 17.02
CA ARG A 345 -15.45 3.21 17.20
C ARG A 345 -16.56 2.72 16.28
N VAL A 346 -16.26 2.38 15.03
CA VAL A 346 -17.24 1.81 14.09
C VAL A 346 -17.80 0.47 14.62
N PHE A 347 -16.96 -0.39 15.20
CA PHE A 347 -17.41 -1.62 15.84
C PHE A 347 -18.13 -1.36 17.18
N ASP A 348 -17.95 -0.21 17.78
CA ASP A 348 -18.74 0.25 18.94
C ASP A 348 -20.06 0.93 18.55
N GLY A 349 -20.36 1.03 17.24
CA GLY A 349 -21.64 1.53 16.72
C GLY A 349 -21.63 3.00 16.33
N VAL A 350 -20.47 3.65 16.30
CA VAL A 350 -20.33 5.05 15.85
C VAL A 350 -20.23 5.07 14.31
N ALA A 351 -21.05 5.86 13.66
CA ALA A 351 -20.99 6.04 12.20
C ALA A 351 -20.02 7.19 11.86
N GLU A 352 -18.85 6.84 11.36
CA GLU A 352 -17.80 7.79 10.96
C GLU A 352 -17.16 7.41 9.61
N GLY A 353 -17.83 7.72 8.50
CA GLY A 353 -17.25 7.54 7.16
C GLY A 353 -17.07 6.10 6.69
N LEU A 354 -16.80 5.15 7.60
CA LEU A 354 -16.73 3.71 7.34
C LEU A 354 -17.88 2.97 8.01
N THR A 355 -18.28 1.85 7.42
CA THR A 355 -19.17 0.87 8.00
C THR A 355 -18.40 -0.39 8.39
N ARG A 356 -18.99 -1.25 9.23
CA ARG A 356 -18.43 -2.57 9.55
C ARG A 356 -18.26 -3.42 8.29
N ASP A 357 -19.21 -3.33 7.35
CA ASP A 357 -19.13 -4.02 6.06
C ASP A 357 -17.96 -3.51 5.22
N ASP A 358 -17.72 -2.22 5.14
CA ASP A 358 -16.56 -1.67 4.41
C ASP A 358 -15.26 -2.31 4.90
N ILE A 359 -15.04 -2.31 6.21
CA ILE A 359 -13.83 -2.85 6.84
C ILE A 359 -13.68 -4.34 6.55
N LEU A 360 -14.77 -5.10 6.72
CA LEU A 360 -14.76 -6.54 6.50
C LEU A 360 -14.72 -6.92 5.02
N ASP A 361 -15.25 -6.10 4.11
CA ASP A 361 -15.12 -6.30 2.66
C ASP A 361 -13.63 -6.36 2.27
N ASN A 362 -12.80 -5.43 2.78
CA ASN A 362 -11.37 -5.43 2.49
C ASN A 362 -10.64 -6.63 3.14
N ILE A 363 -10.89 -6.92 4.41
CA ILE A 363 -10.28 -8.06 5.11
C ILE A 363 -10.67 -9.38 4.43
N THR A 364 -11.95 -9.52 4.07
CA THR A 364 -12.48 -10.71 3.38
C THR A 364 -11.87 -10.86 1.98
N PHE A 365 -11.62 -9.76 1.29
CA PHE A 365 -10.93 -9.77 0.00
C PHE A 365 -9.50 -10.32 0.12
N TYR A 366 -8.73 -9.86 1.13
CA TYR A 366 -7.41 -10.45 1.44
C TYR A 366 -7.49 -11.94 1.76
N TRP A 367 -8.50 -12.35 2.51
CA TRP A 367 -8.71 -13.76 2.86
C TRP A 367 -8.94 -14.63 1.63
N PHE A 368 -9.93 -14.30 0.80
CA PHE A 368 -10.28 -15.14 -0.36
C PHE A 368 -9.27 -15.09 -1.49
N THR A 369 -8.52 -14.02 -1.62
CA THR A 369 -7.38 -13.95 -2.57
C THR A 369 -6.11 -14.56 -1.99
N ASN A 370 -6.09 -14.85 -0.70
CA ASN A 370 -4.93 -15.36 0.04
C ASN A 370 -3.66 -14.52 -0.23
N THR A 371 -3.79 -13.19 -0.08
CA THR A 371 -2.74 -12.25 -0.45
C THR A 371 -2.00 -11.62 0.74
N ALA A 372 -2.24 -12.08 1.96
CA ALA A 372 -1.57 -11.56 3.14
C ALA A 372 -0.03 -11.61 3.03
N VAL A 373 0.53 -12.79 2.75
CA VAL A 373 1.98 -12.97 2.63
C VAL A 373 2.54 -12.38 1.34
N SER A 374 1.83 -12.52 0.22
CA SER A 374 2.32 -11.99 -1.07
C SER A 374 2.35 -10.45 -1.08
N SER A 375 1.39 -9.78 -0.43
CA SER A 375 1.40 -8.33 -0.28
C SER A 375 2.55 -7.84 0.60
N ALA A 376 2.91 -8.59 1.63
CA ALA A 376 4.04 -8.28 2.51
C ALA A 376 5.39 -8.24 1.77
N ARG A 377 5.53 -8.97 0.67
CA ARG A 377 6.77 -9.00 -0.12
C ARG A 377 7.14 -7.64 -0.73
N LEU A 378 6.19 -6.75 -0.97
CA LEU A 378 6.49 -5.38 -1.39
C LEU A 378 7.37 -4.64 -0.37
N TYR A 379 7.11 -4.82 0.93
CA TYR A 379 7.95 -4.25 1.99
C TYR A 379 9.37 -4.81 1.96
N TRP A 380 9.51 -6.11 1.70
CA TRP A 380 10.81 -6.75 1.59
C TRP A 380 11.56 -6.27 0.35
N ASP A 381 10.92 -6.25 -0.82
CA ASP A 381 11.51 -5.75 -2.07
C ASP A 381 11.92 -4.29 -1.97
N ALA A 382 11.07 -3.44 -1.36
CA ALA A 382 11.39 -2.03 -1.14
C ALA A 382 12.61 -1.84 -0.24
N ARG A 383 12.84 -2.74 0.71
CA ARG A 383 14.01 -2.73 1.60
C ARG A 383 15.32 -3.14 0.91
N GLN A 384 15.24 -3.94 -0.18
CA GLN A 384 16.40 -4.30 -0.99
C GLN A 384 16.84 -3.18 -1.94
N THR A 385 15.91 -2.25 -2.24
CA THR A 385 16.20 -1.12 -3.11
C THR A 385 16.94 -0.05 -2.31
N PRO A 386 18.13 0.41 -2.74
CA PRO A 386 18.83 1.48 -2.06
C PRO A 386 17.96 2.74 -2.00
N SER A 387 17.44 3.06 -0.83
CA SER A 387 16.73 4.32 -0.60
C SER A 387 17.72 5.40 -0.16
N ARG A 388 17.52 6.62 -0.64
CA ARG A 388 18.32 7.77 -0.23
C ARG A 388 17.78 8.48 1.01
N GLY A 389 16.99 7.76 1.84
CA GLY A 389 16.37 8.35 3.03
C GLY A 389 15.20 7.55 3.57
N GLY A 390 14.45 8.11 4.50
CA GLY A 390 13.23 7.53 5.07
C GLY A 390 12.07 7.51 4.06
N PHE A 391 11.00 6.80 4.42
CA PHE A 391 9.82 6.66 3.57
C PHE A 391 9.20 8.01 3.18
N PHE A 392 9.21 8.96 4.10
CA PHE A 392 8.63 10.30 3.92
C PHE A 392 9.63 11.38 3.51
N ASP A 393 10.89 11.05 3.28
CA ASP A 393 11.90 12.02 2.86
C ASP A 393 11.62 12.56 1.47
N ALA A 394 11.79 13.87 1.32
CA ALA A 394 11.55 14.56 0.05
C ALA A 394 12.40 13.99 -1.09
N ARG A 395 11.75 13.66 -2.22
CA ARG A 395 12.37 12.95 -3.36
C ARG A 395 12.77 13.86 -4.52
N GLY A 396 12.30 15.11 -4.51
CA GLY A 396 12.64 16.08 -5.55
C GLY A 396 11.85 15.91 -6.86
N VAL A 397 10.57 15.55 -6.77
CA VAL A 397 9.64 15.51 -7.90
C VAL A 397 9.48 16.93 -8.48
N LYS A 398 9.61 17.06 -9.81
CA LYS A 398 9.62 18.37 -10.50
C LYS A 398 8.35 18.64 -11.31
N ILE A 399 7.61 17.59 -11.71
CA ILE A 399 6.32 17.77 -12.36
C ILE A 399 5.30 18.36 -11.37
N PRO A 400 4.17 18.91 -11.82
CA PRO A 400 3.14 19.42 -10.93
C PRO A 400 2.67 18.38 -9.90
N VAL A 401 2.62 18.77 -8.62
CA VAL A 401 2.18 17.92 -7.52
C VAL A 401 1.04 18.58 -6.77
N SER A 402 -0.01 17.82 -6.51
CA SER A 402 -1.12 18.18 -5.63
C SER A 402 -1.03 17.42 -4.32
N VAL A 403 -1.29 18.08 -3.21
CA VAL A 403 -1.25 17.51 -1.87
C VAL A 403 -2.58 17.77 -1.17
N THR A 404 -3.25 16.69 -0.78
CA THR A 404 -4.42 16.73 0.11
C THR A 404 -4.02 16.16 1.47
N VAL A 405 -4.21 16.93 2.55
CA VAL A 405 -3.78 16.56 3.90
C VAL A 405 -4.99 16.27 4.77
N PHE A 406 -5.00 15.08 5.37
CA PHE A 406 -5.96 14.68 6.40
C PHE A 406 -5.28 14.72 7.77
N PRO A 407 -5.97 15.19 8.84
CA PRO A 407 -5.32 15.47 10.13
C PRO A 407 -4.80 14.22 10.84
N ASP A 408 -5.48 13.10 10.66
CA ASP A 408 -5.19 11.82 11.31
C ASP A 408 -4.52 10.81 10.36
N GLU A 409 -3.90 11.29 9.26
CA GLU A 409 -2.94 10.53 8.47
C GLU A 409 -1.71 10.19 9.36
N ILE A 410 -0.87 9.23 8.94
CA ILE A 410 0.39 8.89 9.62
C ILE A 410 1.14 10.16 10.03
N TYR A 411 1.15 11.16 9.15
CA TYR A 411 1.49 12.54 9.50
C TYR A 411 0.76 13.56 8.63
N ALA A 412 0.28 14.61 9.22
CA ALA A 412 -0.33 15.75 8.53
C ALA A 412 0.76 16.65 7.96
N ALA A 413 1.15 16.43 6.70
CA ALA A 413 2.26 17.13 6.05
C ALA A 413 2.07 18.64 6.05
N PRO A 414 2.97 19.45 6.67
CA PRO A 414 2.87 20.92 6.68
C PRO A 414 3.05 21.50 5.27
N GLN A 415 2.34 22.59 4.97
CA GLN A 415 2.47 23.28 3.69
C GLN A 415 3.90 23.79 3.44
N SER A 416 4.60 24.22 4.49
CA SER A 416 6.00 24.64 4.42
C SER A 416 6.92 23.53 3.92
N TRP A 417 6.74 22.30 4.41
CA TRP A 417 7.50 21.15 3.95
C TRP A 417 7.12 20.76 2.51
N ALA A 418 5.82 20.76 2.18
CA ALA A 418 5.34 20.48 0.83
C ALA A 418 5.92 21.46 -0.20
N LYS A 419 5.96 22.78 0.11
CA LYS A 419 6.56 23.81 -0.75
C LYS A 419 8.07 23.62 -0.95
N ARG A 420 8.77 23.07 0.05
CA ARG A 420 10.22 22.77 -0.05
C ARG A 420 10.48 21.51 -0.86
N ALA A 421 9.63 20.49 -0.70
CA ALA A 421 9.79 19.20 -1.36
C ALA A 421 9.42 19.25 -2.85
N TYR A 422 8.38 20.01 -3.21
CA TYR A 422 7.85 20.07 -4.56
C TYR A 422 8.04 21.46 -5.16
N SER A 423 9.00 21.60 -6.07
CA SER A 423 9.25 22.87 -6.77
C SER A 423 8.05 23.36 -7.61
N ASN A 424 7.14 22.47 -7.96
CA ASN A 424 5.90 22.78 -8.67
C ASN A 424 4.70 22.25 -7.88
N LEU A 425 4.50 22.80 -6.67
CA LEU A 425 3.34 22.51 -5.85
C LEU A 425 2.11 23.19 -6.46
N LEU A 426 1.29 22.42 -7.18
CA LEU A 426 0.12 22.88 -7.93
C LEU A 426 -1.06 23.21 -7.02
N TYR A 427 -1.28 22.38 -6.01
CA TYR A 427 -2.41 22.45 -5.11
C TYR A 427 -2.01 21.95 -3.72
N TYR A 428 -2.56 22.58 -2.69
CA TYR A 428 -2.43 22.14 -1.31
C TYR A 428 -3.73 22.42 -0.56
N LYS A 429 -4.32 21.39 -0.02
CA LYS A 429 -5.52 21.49 0.81
C LYS A 429 -5.35 20.69 2.09
N ARG A 430 -5.71 21.28 3.22
CA ARG A 430 -5.82 20.59 4.51
C ARG A 430 -7.28 20.51 4.90
N HIS A 431 -7.70 19.33 5.34
CA HIS A 431 -9.02 19.06 5.88
C HIS A 431 -9.01 18.98 7.41
N ASP A 432 -10.21 19.08 8.01
CA ASP A 432 -10.38 19.04 9.47
C ASP A 432 -10.71 17.64 9.98
N LYS A 433 -10.91 16.67 9.08
CA LYS A 433 -11.23 15.27 9.38
C LYS A 433 -10.68 14.33 8.33
N GLY A 434 -10.47 13.09 8.70
CA GLY A 434 -10.00 12.02 7.83
C GLY A 434 -8.68 11.44 8.34
N THR A 435 -8.51 10.14 8.08
CA THR A 435 -7.35 9.36 8.44
C THR A 435 -6.58 8.91 7.18
N HIS A 436 -5.86 7.81 7.27
CA HIS A 436 -5.03 7.24 6.21
C HIS A 436 -5.81 6.84 4.95
N PHE A 437 -7.03 6.31 5.10
CA PHE A 437 -7.82 5.75 4.00
C PHE A 437 -8.81 6.76 3.41
N ALA A 438 -8.33 7.91 2.97
CA ALA A 438 -9.16 9.03 2.52
C ALA A 438 -10.18 8.67 1.42
N ALA A 439 -9.81 7.86 0.44
CA ALA A 439 -10.71 7.40 -0.62
C ALA A 439 -11.89 6.58 -0.08
N TRP A 440 -11.69 5.92 1.03
CA TRP A 440 -12.64 5.00 1.64
C TRP A 440 -13.58 5.70 2.62
N GLU A 441 -13.02 6.54 3.50
CA GLU A 441 -13.76 7.20 4.59
C GLU A 441 -14.24 8.62 4.25
N GLN A 442 -13.51 9.36 3.41
CA GLN A 442 -13.79 10.73 2.98
C GLN A 442 -13.85 10.89 1.45
N PRO A 443 -14.56 10.01 0.71
CA PRO A 443 -14.54 10.02 -0.76
C PRO A 443 -14.97 11.35 -1.37
N ALA A 444 -15.93 12.05 -0.74
CA ALA A 444 -16.40 13.34 -1.22
C ALA A 444 -15.31 14.43 -1.16
N LEU A 445 -14.53 14.45 -0.08
CA LEU A 445 -13.43 15.42 0.07
C LEU A 445 -12.33 15.13 -0.93
N LEU A 446 -11.86 13.87 -1.01
CA LEU A 446 -10.79 13.50 -1.93
C LEU A 446 -11.18 13.73 -3.40
N THR A 447 -12.40 13.39 -3.79
CA THR A 447 -12.84 13.58 -5.18
C THR A 447 -13.00 15.06 -5.56
N ALA A 448 -13.44 15.90 -4.63
CA ALA A 448 -13.50 17.35 -4.82
C ALA A 448 -12.08 17.93 -5.02
N ASP A 449 -11.12 17.50 -4.21
CA ASP A 449 -9.74 17.95 -4.33
C ASP A 449 -9.09 17.48 -5.64
N LEU A 450 -9.35 16.26 -6.08
CA LEU A 450 -8.84 15.73 -7.37
C LEU A 450 -9.40 16.53 -8.55
N ARG A 451 -10.68 16.90 -8.50
CA ARG A 451 -11.29 17.74 -9.54
C ARG A 451 -10.64 19.12 -9.61
N GLU A 452 -10.44 19.77 -8.47
CA GLU A 452 -9.82 21.10 -8.41
C GLU A 452 -8.33 21.03 -8.75
N SER A 453 -7.60 20.05 -8.23
CA SER A 453 -6.17 19.84 -8.49
C SER A 453 -5.83 19.73 -9.96
N PHE A 454 -6.66 19.04 -10.73
CA PHE A 454 -6.35 18.73 -12.12
C PHE A 454 -7.16 19.55 -13.14
N LYS A 455 -7.82 20.60 -12.67
CA LYS A 455 -8.68 21.46 -13.51
C LYS A 455 -7.93 22.08 -14.70
N SER A 456 -6.68 22.47 -14.51
CA SER A 456 -5.85 23.10 -15.57
C SER A 456 -5.38 22.12 -16.65
N PHE A 457 -5.58 20.83 -16.49
CA PHE A 457 -5.18 19.79 -17.45
C PHE A 457 -6.33 19.25 -18.31
N ARG A 458 -7.49 19.86 -18.26
CA ARG A 458 -8.69 19.42 -18.98
C ARG A 458 -8.92 20.18 -20.25
#